data_cf1c1d25f969f0bdf808a832efdf64af
#
_entry.id   cf1c1d25f969f0bdf808a832efdf64af
#
_cell.length_a   1.000
_cell.length_b   1.000
_cell.length_c   1.000
_cell.angle_alpha   90.00
_cell.angle_beta   90.00
_cell.angle_gamma   90.00
#
_symmetry.space_group_name_H-M   'P 1'
#
loop_
_entity.id
_entity.type
_entity.pdbx_description
1 polymer ?
#
loop_
_entity_poly.entity_id
_entity_poly.type
_entity_poly.pdbx_seq_one_letter_code
_entity_poly.pdbx_strand_id
1 'polypeptide(L)'
;MALYAIGDLHLSLGTNKPMDVFGPKWANYVEHIQENFSRLHDDDVTVIAGDISWGMSLEQSLPDFQFIDALPGKKLLLKGNHDYWWGTASKMEKFFAEHEITTLDILYNNAFFYGDHAICGTRGW
;
A
#
# COMPACT_ATOMS: atom_id res chain seq x y z
N MET A 1 19.15 5.45 -3.44
CA MET A 1 17.93 5.79 -2.67
C MET A 1 17.06 6.74 -3.50
N ALA A 2 15.86 6.36 -3.78
CA ALA A 2 14.91 7.16 -4.56
C ALA A 2 13.53 7.16 -3.89
N LEU A 3 12.75 8.21 -4.17
CA LEU A 3 11.38 8.38 -3.67
C LEU A 3 10.41 8.27 -4.83
N TYR A 4 9.43 7.39 -4.69
CA TYR A 4 8.39 7.14 -5.69
C TYR A 4 7.01 7.38 -5.09
N ALA A 5 6.03 7.58 -5.96
CA ALA A 5 4.63 7.66 -5.56
C ALA A 5 3.77 6.89 -6.56
N ILE A 6 2.77 6.19 -6.05
CA ILE A 6 1.78 5.49 -6.85
C ILE A 6 0.44 5.54 -6.10
N GLY A 7 -0.65 5.53 -6.83
CA GLY A 7 -1.98 5.46 -6.21
C GLY A 7 -2.84 4.40 -6.86
N ASP A 8 -3.96 4.11 -6.20
CA ASP A 8 -5.05 3.30 -6.78
C ASP A 8 -4.61 1.90 -7.20
N LEU A 9 -3.96 1.16 -6.29
CA LEU A 9 -3.58 -0.22 -6.56
C LEU A 9 -4.79 -1.14 -6.68
N HIS A 10 -5.84 -0.86 -5.92
CA HIS A 10 -7.11 -1.60 -5.95
C HIS A 10 -6.90 -3.12 -5.93
N LEU A 11 -6.04 -3.60 -5.04
CA LEU A 11 -5.76 -5.02 -4.91
C LEU A 11 -6.97 -5.75 -4.34
N SER A 12 -7.16 -6.98 -4.77
CA SER A 12 -8.30 -7.81 -4.35
C SER A 12 -7.93 -9.28 -4.22
N LEU A 13 -6.71 -9.55 -3.75
CA LEU A 13 -6.21 -10.92 -3.63
C LEU A 13 -6.97 -11.72 -2.59
N GLY A 14 -7.57 -11.04 -1.60
CA GLY A 14 -8.41 -11.67 -0.57
C GLY A 14 -9.91 -11.47 -0.77
N THR A 15 -10.34 -10.90 -1.91
CA THR A 15 -11.74 -10.61 -2.20
C THR A 15 -12.06 -10.91 -3.67
N ASN A 16 -13.36 -10.89 -4.03
CA ASN A 16 -13.81 -11.15 -5.40
C ASN A 16 -14.16 -9.84 -6.13
N LYS A 17 -13.22 -8.90 -6.18
CA LYS A 17 -13.42 -7.61 -6.86
C LYS A 17 -12.26 -7.31 -7.82
N PRO A 18 -12.03 -8.17 -8.83
CA PRO A 18 -10.91 -7.94 -9.74
C PRO A 18 -11.16 -6.70 -10.60
N MET A 19 -10.13 -5.86 -10.72
CA MET A 19 -10.24 -4.60 -11.49
C MET A 19 -10.25 -4.82 -13.01
N ASP A 20 -9.83 -5.98 -13.48
CA ASP A 20 -9.81 -6.29 -14.91
C ASP A 20 -11.21 -6.31 -15.55
N VAL A 21 -12.27 -6.43 -14.75
CA VAL A 21 -13.66 -6.30 -15.24
C VAL A 21 -13.99 -4.88 -15.71
N PHE A 22 -13.20 -3.87 -15.32
CA PHE A 22 -13.41 -2.48 -15.69
C PHE A 22 -12.74 -2.09 -17.01
N GLY A 23 -12.10 -3.02 -17.70
CA GLY A 23 -11.57 -2.79 -19.02
C GLY A 23 -10.16 -3.36 -19.23
N PRO A 24 -9.66 -3.33 -20.48
CA PRO A 24 -8.36 -3.93 -20.82
C PRO A 24 -7.16 -3.25 -20.16
N LYS A 25 -7.30 -2.02 -19.69
CA LYS A 25 -6.24 -1.32 -18.96
C LYS A 25 -5.84 -2.05 -17.68
N TRP A 26 -6.76 -2.79 -17.10
CA TRP A 26 -6.56 -3.49 -15.83
C TRP A 26 -6.12 -4.94 -16.01
N ALA A 27 -6.00 -5.40 -17.25
CA ALA A 27 -5.54 -6.77 -17.52
C ALA A 27 -4.12 -6.96 -16.98
N ASN A 28 -3.92 -8.01 -16.18
CA ASN A 28 -2.63 -8.35 -15.57
C ASN A 28 -2.01 -7.23 -14.74
N TYR A 29 -2.84 -6.37 -14.11
CA TYR A 29 -2.34 -5.20 -13.37
C TYR A 29 -1.48 -5.59 -12.17
N VAL A 30 -1.79 -6.72 -11.50
CA VAL A 30 -1.00 -7.20 -10.35
C VAL A 30 0.41 -7.58 -10.79
N GLU A 31 0.53 -8.29 -11.90
CA GLU A 31 1.81 -8.69 -12.48
C GLU A 31 2.62 -7.46 -12.93
N HIS A 32 1.96 -6.46 -13.49
CA HIS A 32 2.61 -5.21 -13.88
C HIS A 32 3.14 -4.44 -12.68
N ILE A 33 2.38 -4.39 -11.58
CA ILE A 33 2.83 -3.78 -10.33
C ILE A 33 4.09 -4.49 -9.84
N GLN A 34 4.07 -5.82 -9.78
CA GLN A 34 5.19 -6.62 -9.32
C GLN A 34 6.43 -6.41 -10.20
N GLU A 35 6.26 -6.42 -11.51
CA GLU A 35 7.34 -6.22 -12.46
C GLU A 35 7.99 -4.83 -12.30
N ASN A 36 7.16 -3.79 -12.19
CA ASN A 36 7.66 -2.43 -12.03
C ASN A 36 8.39 -2.24 -10.71
N PHE A 37 7.86 -2.78 -9.61
CA PHE A 37 8.52 -2.71 -8.30
C PHE A 37 9.81 -3.54 -8.26
N SER A 38 9.95 -4.57 -9.08
CA SER A 38 11.17 -5.38 -9.09
C SER A 38 12.42 -4.58 -9.49
N ARG A 39 12.23 -3.41 -10.10
CA ARG A 39 13.32 -2.50 -10.48
C ARG A 39 13.78 -1.60 -9.35
N LEU A 40 13.05 -1.57 -8.25
CA LEU A 40 13.40 -0.75 -7.08
C LEU A 40 14.43 -1.45 -6.21
N HIS A 41 15.11 -0.68 -5.39
CA HIS A 41 16.07 -1.16 -4.41
C HIS A 41 15.46 -1.14 -3.00
N ASP A 42 16.06 -1.91 -2.09
CA ASP A 42 15.54 -2.03 -0.72
C ASP A 42 15.62 -0.71 0.06
N ASP A 43 16.48 0.22 -0.34
CA ASP A 43 16.59 1.54 0.29
C ASP A 43 15.69 2.60 -0.35
N ASP A 44 14.92 2.24 -1.38
CA ASP A 44 13.94 3.14 -1.98
C ASP A 44 12.69 3.24 -1.10
N VAL A 45 11.98 4.36 -1.24
CA VAL A 45 10.73 4.63 -0.52
C VAL A 45 9.63 4.91 -1.54
N THR A 46 8.48 4.27 -1.37
CA THR A 46 7.31 4.51 -2.20
C THR A 46 6.14 4.96 -1.33
N VAL A 47 5.53 6.09 -1.68
CA VAL A 47 4.26 6.51 -1.09
C VAL A 47 3.13 5.91 -1.91
N ILE A 48 2.26 5.14 -1.26
CA ILE A 48 1.05 4.60 -1.89
C ILE A 48 -0.12 5.48 -1.48
N ALA A 49 -0.63 6.25 -2.42
CA ALA A 49 -1.50 7.40 -2.19
C ALA A 49 -2.99 7.03 -2.07
N GLY A 50 -3.29 5.84 -1.53
CA GLY A 50 -4.67 5.43 -1.23
C GLY A 50 -5.25 4.46 -2.24
N ASP A 51 -6.47 4.01 -1.93
CA ASP A 51 -7.20 2.98 -2.68
C ASP A 51 -6.35 1.73 -2.91
N ILE A 52 -5.84 1.19 -1.82
CA ILE A 52 -4.83 0.13 -1.81
C ILE A 52 -5.48 -1.24 -1.97
N SER A 53 -6.55 -1.50 -1.22
CA SER A 53 -7.17 -2.82 -1.15
C SER A 53 -8.69 -2.70 -1.10
N TRP A 54 -9.36 -3.63 -1.77
CA TRP A 54 -10.83 -3.77 -1.71
C TRP A 54 -11.31 -4.54 -0.48
N GLY A 55 -10.40 -4.98 0.41
CA GLY A 55 -10.80 -5.64 1.64
C GLY A 55 -11.67 -4.76 2.52
N MET A 56 -12.67 -5.35 3.18
CA MET A 56 -13.56 -4.65 4.09
C MET A 56 -13.03 -4.65 5.52
N SER A 57 -12.00 -5.44 5.78
CA SER A 57 -11.35 -5.58 7.08
C SER A 57 -9.84 -5.77 6.90
N LEU A 58 -9.09 -5.62 7.97
CA LEU A 58 -7.65 -5.90 7.95
C LEU A 58 -7.38 -7.35 7.52
N GLU A 59 -8.18 -8.28 8.03
CA GLU A 59 -8.03 -9.70 7.72
C GLU A 59 -8.27 -10.00 6.24
N GLN A 60 -9.29 -9.39 5.64
CA GLN A 60 -9.56 -9.55 4.21
C GLN A 60 -8.48 -8.92 3.35
N SER A 61 -7.84 -7.87 3.84
CA SER A 61 -6.79 -7.15 3.12
C SER A 61 -5.41 -7.76 3.33
N LEU A 62 -5.27 -8.74 4.22
CA LEU A 62 -3.96 -9.33 4.55
C LEU A 62 -3.22 -9.87 3.33
N PRO A 63 -3.84 -10.61 2.40
CA PRO A 63 -3.13 -11.06 1.20
C PRO A 63 -2.57 -9.89 0.38
N ASP A 64 -3.30 -8.78 0.32
CA ASP A 64 -2.85 -7.57 -0.38
C ASP A 64 -1.65 -6.95 0.33
N PHE A 65 -1.71 -6.85 1.66
CA PHE A 65 -0.59 -6.33 2.45
C PHE A 65 0.65 -7.21 2.32
N GLN A 66 0.48 -8.52 2.33
CA GLN A 66 1.60 -9.46 2.16
C GLN A 66 2.23 -9.32 0.78
N PHE A 67 1.43 -9.12 -0.24
CA PHE A 67 1.91 -8.87 -1.59
C PHE A 67 2.76 -7.60 -1.65
N ILE A 68 2.25 -6.50 -1.08
CA ILE A 68 2.97 -5.21 -1.07
C ILE A 68 4.23 -5.30 -0.22
N ASP A 69 4.15 -5.94 0.93
CA ASP A 69 5.29 -6.08 1.84
C ASP A 69 6.46 -6.82 1.18
N ALA A 70 6.18 -7.79 0.34
CA ALA A 70 7.19 -8.55 -0.38
C ALA A 70 7.88 -7.75 -1.50
N LEU A 71 7.30 -6.62 -1.91
CA LEU A 71 7.91 -5.77 -2.93
C LEU A 71 9.10 -5.01 -2.33
N PRO A 72 10.14 -4.70 -3.14
CA PRO A 72 11.32 -3.99 -2.64
C PRO A 72 11.01 -2.61 -2.07
N GLY A 73 11.76 -2.21 -1.06
CA GLY A 73 11.71 -0.88 -0.48
C GLY A 73 10.67 -0.71 0.60
N LYS A 74 10.69 0.46 1.24
CA LYS A 74 9.71 0.84 2.24
C LYS A 74 8.49 1.46 1.57
N LYS A 75 7.31 1.12 2.03
CA LYS A 75 6.06 1.66 1.50
C LYS A 75 5.31 2.40 2.59
N LEU A 76 4.94 3.65 2.31
CA LEU A 76 4.15 4.51 3.19
C LEU A 76 2.72 4.55 2.66
N LEU A 77 1.77 4.13 3.49
CA LEU A 77 0.38 3.95 3.06
C LEU A 77 -0.49 5.12 3.50
N LEU A 78 -1.15 5.78 2.53
CA LEU A 78 -2.20 6.77 2.77
C LEU A 78 -3.57 6.13 2.59
N LYS A 79 -4.57 6.68 3.28
CA LYS A 79 -5.95 6.21 3.13
C LYS A 79 -6.62 6.82 1.91
N GLY A 80 -7.13 5.97 1.01
CA GLY A 80 -8.05 6.38 -0.05
C GLY A 80 -9.50 6.23 0.40
N ASN A 81 -10.43 6.72 -0.42
CA ASN A 81 -11.86 6.66 -0.10
C ASN A 81 -12.44 5.23 -0.17
N HIS A 82 -11.75 4.30 -0.83
CA HIS A 82 -12.16 2.90 -0.91
C HIS A 82 -11.40 1.98 0.06
N ASP A 83 -10.57 2.53 0.95
CA ASP A 83 -9.85 1.72 1.95
C ASP A 83 -10.71 1.54 3.19
N TYR A 84 -11.75 0.72 3.07
CA TYR A 84 -12.72 0.47 4.15
C TYR A 84 -12.12 -0.32 5.32
N TRP A 85 -10.98 -0.99 5.10
CA TRP A 85 -10.24 -1.73 6.13
C TRP A 85 -9.53 -0.80 7.13
N TRP A 86 -9.40 0.47 6.80
CA TRP A 86 -8.62 1.44 7.59
C TRP A 86 -9.25 1.62 8.98
N GLY A 87 -8.41 1.59 10.01
CA GLY A 87 -8.81 1.80 11.39
C GLY A 87 -7.90 2.82 12.08
N THR A 88 -7.72 2.67 13.39
CA THR A 88 -6.75 3.50 14.10
C THR A 88 -5.33 3.11 13.75
N ALA A 89 -4.40 4.05 13.83
CA ALA A 89 -2.99 3.79 13.52
C ALA A 89 -2.43 2.66 14.41
N SER A 90 -2.70 2.70 15.69
CA SER A 90 -2.21 1.67 16.63
C SER A 90 -2.74 0.28 16.30
N LYS A 91 -4.01 0.18 15.88
CA LYS A 91 -4.63 -1.08 15.51
C LYS A 91 -4.01 -1.67 14.23
N MET A 92 -3.78 -0.81 13.24
CA MET A 92 -3.15 -1.22 11.98
C MET A 92 -1.70 -1.63 12.20
N GLU A 93 -0.94 -0.86 12.98
CA GLU A 93 0.45 -1.16 13.30
C GLU A 93 0.58 -2.49 14.06
N LYS A 94 -0.32 -2.74 15.02
CA LYS A 94 -0.37 -4.01 15.75
C LYS A 94 -0.65 -5.18 14.81
N PHE A 95 -1.60 -5.01 13.89
CA PHE A 95 -1.94 -6.04 12.90
C PHE A 95 -0.74 -6.37 12.01
N PHE A 96 -0.03 -5.35 11.54
CA PHE A 96 1.17 -5.56 10.72
C PHE A 96 2.26 -6.30 11.50
N ALA A 97 2.47 -5.92 12.77
CA ALA A 97 3.47 -6.60 13.62
C ALA A 97 3.10 -8.07 13.86
N GLU A 98 1.84 -8.36 14.10
CA GLU A 98 1.36 -9.74 14.33
C GLU A 98 1.54 -10.63 13.10
N HIS A 99 1.53 -10.05 11.90
CA HIS A 99 1.67 -10.80 10.64
C HIS A 99 3.05 -10.64 10.00
N GLU A 100 4.02 -10.14 10.77
CA GLU A 100 5.42 -9.99 10.32
C GLU A 100 5.55 -9.11 9.07
N ILE A 101 4.68 -8.12 8.94
CA ILE A 101 4.73 -7.12 7.87
C ILE A 101 5.67 -6.01 8.36
N THR A 102 6.82 -5.84 7.69
CA THR A 102 7.91 -5.01 8.19
C THR A 102 8.21 -3.78 7.31
N THR A 103 7.76 -3.76 6.06
CA THR A 103 8.10 -2.68 5.11
C THR A 103 6.97 -1.69 4.89
N LEU A 104 5.81 -1.91 5.50
CA LEU A 104 4.64 -1.04 5.39
C LEU A 104 4.51 -0.17 6.64
N ASP A 105 4.36 1.13 6.45
CA ASP A 105 4.06 2.08 7.52
C ASP A 105 2.87 2.95 7.13
N ILE A 106 2.11 3.38 8.14
CA ILE A 106 0.94 4.22 7.94
C ILE A 106 1.36 5.69 7.94
N LEU A 107 1.00 6.39 6.88
CA LEU A 107 1.22 7.83 6.74
C LEU A 107 -0.13 8.55 6.97
N TYR A 108 -0.36 8.99 8.21
CA TYR A 108 -1.59 9.66 8.59
C TYR A 108 -1.34 10.61 9.75
N ASN A 109 -1.31 11.90 9.46
CA ASN A 109 -1.05 12.96 10.42
C ASN A 109 0.30 12.78 11.14
N ASN A 110 1.29 12.25 10.44
CA ASN A 110 2.64 12.02 10.95
C ASN A 110 3.64 12.30 9.82
N ALA A 111 4.92 12.07 10.11
CA ALA A 111 5.99 12.32 9.16
C ALA A 111 7.01 11.20 9.17
N PHE A 112 7.58 10.92 8.00
CA PHE A 112 8.74 10.07 7.82
C PHE A 112 9.85 10.87 7.19
N PHE A 113 11.08 10.61 7.60
CA PHE A 113 12.23 11.32 7.05
C PHE A 113 12.83 10.53 5.89
N TYR A 114 13.05 11.23 4.79
CA TYR A 114 13.75 10.75 3.61
C TYR A 114 14.91 11.69 3.36
N GLY A 115 16.13 11.30 3.78
CA GLY A 115 17.26 12.22 3.75
C GLY A 115 16.97 13.50 4.51
N ASP A 116 17.09 14.64 3.84
CA ASP A 116 16.82 15.97 4.40
C ASP A 116 15.35 16.39 4.32
N HIS A 117 14.47 15.50 3.81
CA HIS A 117 13.07 15.82 3.57
C HIS A 117 12.18 15.09 4.56
N ALA A 118 11.07 15.71 4.93
CA ALA A 118 10.01 15.08 5.69
C ALA A 118 8.85 14.77 4.74
N ILE A 119 8.42 13.50 4.74
CA ILE A 119 7.25 13.06 4.00
C ILE A 119 6.09 13.07 4.98
N CYS A 120 5.12 13.93 4.73
CA CYS A 120 3.95 14.06 5.58
C CYS A 120 2.70 13.68 4.79
N GLY A 121 1.70 13.16 5.48
CA GLY A 121 0.48 12.79 4.80
C GLY A 121 -0.72 12.83 5.72
N THR A 122 -1.86 13.10 5.12
CA THR A 122 -3.16 13.07 5.75
C THR A 122 -4.22 12.75 4.72
N ARG A 123 -5.41 12.46 5.18
CA ARG A 123 -6.57 12.27 4.33
C ARG A 123 -7.04 13.64 3.80
N GLY A 124 -7.21 13.75 2.46
CA GLY A 124 -7.56 15.01 1.81
C GLY A 124 -9.04 15.19 1.47
N TRP A 125 -9.90 14.37 2.05
CA TRP A 125 -11.33 14.33 1.73
C TRP A 125 -12.17 14.06 2.95
#